data_167edbe66bdc445956c16b55204da849
#
_entry.id   167edbe66bdc445956c16b55204da849
#
_cell.length_a   1.000
_cell.length_b   1.000
_cell.length_c   1.000
_cell.angle_alpha   90.00
_cell.angle_beta   90.00
_cell.angle_gamma   90.00
#
_symmetry.space_group_name_H-M   'P 1'
#
loop_
_entity.id
_entity.type
_entity.pdbx_description
1 polymer ?
#
loop_
_entity_poly.entity_id
_entity_poly.type
_entity_poly.pdbx_seq_one_letter_code
_entity_poly.pdbx_strand_id
1 'polypeptide(L)'
;MKNSLLGLVVGLILLITACSKNKPEFGGIRVKLTDAPAAYKKVLIDIKEVQIHNVPKAGKSDWISLPTTSGIYDLLTLQNGIDSTIVNTTQLEEGKITEMRLLLGDNNFVVDSLGVTHKLTVPSGSQTGIKVNGPIQIKPNTTVQVLIDFDAEKSVVVDGKNEYHLQPVIKVVD
;
A
#
# COMPACT_ATOMS: atom_id res chain seq x y z
N MET A 1 27.92 -79.47 -17.33
CA MET A 1 27.44 -79.09 -15.97
C MET A 1 27.28 -77.59 -15.96
N LYS A 2 26.07 -77.17 -15.82
CA LYS A 2 25.62 -75.79 -16.13
C LYS A 2 25.60 -74.97 -14.86
N ASN A 3 26.38 -73.88 -14.85
CA ASN A 3 26.31 -72.90 -13.77
C ASN A 3 25.41 -71.77 -14.20
N SER A 4 24.27 -71.72 -13.54
CA SER A 4 23.31 -70.64 -13.69
C SER A 4 23.77 -69.46 -12.82
N LEU A 5 24.24 -68.37 -13.45
CA LEU A 5 24.58 -67.11 -12.77
C LEU A 5 23.32 -66.26 -12.74
N LEU A 6 22.55 -66.39 -11.68
CA LEU A 6 21.39 -65.57 -11.44
C LEU A 6 21.85 -64.20 -10.93
N GLY A 7 21.96 -63.23 -11.84
CA GLY A 7 22.31 -61.88 -11.55
C GLY A 7 21.23 -61.20 -10.74
N LEU A 8 21.53 -60.84 -9.49
CA LEU A 8 20.71 -60.01 -8.61
C LEU A 8 20.82 -58.55 -9.10
N VAL A 9 19.89 -58.15 -9.95
CA VAL A 9 19.72 -56.72 -10.32
C VAL A 9 19.03 -56.03 -9.12
N VAL A 10 19.83 -55.52 -8.21
CA VAL A 10 19.36 -54.59 -7.16
C VAL A 10 19.07 -53.26 -7.86
N GLY A 11 17.81 -53.07 -8.19
CA GLY A 11 17.31 -51.80 -8.71
C GLY A 11 17.42 -50.72 -7.60
N LEU A 12 18.45 -49.92 -7.67
CA LEU A 12 18.57 -48.70 -6.87
C LEU A 12 17.53 -47.70 -7.36
N ILE A 13 16.36 -47.76 -6.75
CA ILE A 13 15.33 -46.73 -6.93
C ILE A 13 15.86 -45.46 -6.26
N LEU A 14 16.47 -44.58 -7.04
CA LEU A 14 16.71 -43.20 -6.61
C LEU A 14 15.35 -42.56 -6.36
N LEU A 15 14.96 -42.49 -5.10
CA LEU A 15 13.92 -41.58 -4.64
C LEU A 15 14.43 -40.15 -4.84
N ILE A 16 14.17 -39.61 -6.02
CA ILE A 16 14.30 -38.19 -6.26
C ILE A 16 13.18 -37.56 -5.43
N THR A 17 13.47 -37.25 -4.17
CA THR A 17 12.69 -36.33 -3.39
C THR A 17 12.82 -34.98 -4.10
N ALA A 18 11.92 -34.73 -5.06
CA ALA A 18 11.75 -33.42 -5.63
C ALA A 18 11.37 -32.50 -4.46
N CYS A 19 12.37 -31.78 -3.97
CA CYS A 19 12.18 -30.66 -3.08
C CYS A 19 11.35 -29.66 -3.91
N SER A 20 10.06 -29.74 -3.79
CA SER A 20 9.13 -28.75 -4.34
C SER A 20 9.41 -27.47 -3.55
N LYS A 21 10.40 -26.68 -4.04
CA LYS A 21 10.51 -25.31 -3.59
C LYS A 21 9.17 -24.69 -3.94
N ASN A 22 8.40 -24.36 -2.90
CA ASN A 22 7.15 -23.64 -3.08
C ASN A 22 7.47 -22.43 -3.96
N LYS A 23 7.02 -22.45 -5.21
CA LYS A 23 7.18 -21.30 -6.08
C LYS A 23 6.35 -20.17 -5.42
N PRO A 24 6.88 -18.95 -5.39
CA PRO A 24 6.11 -17.83 -4.89
C PRO A 24 4.83 -17.71 -5.72
N GLU A 25 3.70 -17.63 -5.04
CA GLU A 25 2.41 -17.36 -5.65
C GLU A 25 2.11 -15.88 -5.49
N PHE A 26 1.49 -15.28 -6.50
CA PHE A 26 1.28 -13.84 -6.56
C PHE A 26 -0.20 -13.49 -6.56
N GLY A 27 -0.52 -12.43 -5.84
CA GLY A 27 -1.80 -11.76 -5.83
C GLY A 27 -1.65 -10.28 -6.16
N GLY A 28 -2.74 -9.54 -6.06
CA GLY A 28 -2.76 -8.11 -6.36
C GLY A 28 -3.26 -7.27 -5.21
N ILE A 29 -2.94 -5.99 -5.28
CA ILE A 29 -3.52 -4.94 -4.46
C ILE A 29 -3.90 -3.75 -5.34
N ARG A 30 -5.07 -3.19 -5.06
CA ARG A 30 -5.52 -1.91 -5.61
C ARG A 30 -5.77 -0.97 -4.45
N VAL A 31 -5.03 0.13 -4.40
CA VAL A 31 -5.22 1.16 -3.39
C VAL A 31 -5.92 2.34 -4.03
N LYS A 32 -7.02 2.75 -3.45
CA LYS A 32 -7.83 3.89 -3.86
C LYS A 32 -7.83 4.94 -2.76
N LEU A 33 -7.92 6.18 -3.16
CA LEU A 33 -8.02 7.34 -2.29
C LEU A 33 -9.40 7.95 -2.42
N THR A 34 -10.04 8.26 -1.31
CA THR A 34 -11.27 9.04 -1.21
C THR A 34 -11.17 10.06 -0.08
N ASP A 35 -12.14 10.95 0.04
CA ASP A 35 -12.19 11.97 1.09
C ASP A 35 -13.59 12.12 1.68
N ALA A 36 -13.65 12.56 2.93
CA ALA A 36 -14.86 13.04 3.58
C ALA A 36 -15.11 14.52 3.25
N PRO A 37 -16.36 15.02 3.32
CA PRO A 37 -16.66 16.42 3.10
C PRO A 37 -15.89 17.37 4.01
N ALA A 38 -15.38 18.49 3.48
CA ALA A 38 -14.65 19.50 4.19
C ALA A 38 -15.07 20.93 3.77
N ALA A 39 -14.85 21.90 4.66
CA ALA A 39 -15.28 23.30 4.46
C ALA A 39 -14.30 24.16 3.65
N TYR A 40 -13.33 23.55 2.99
CA TYR A 40 -12.35 24.22 2.11
C TYR A 40 -12.81 24.25 0.67
N LYS A 41 -12.21 25.11 -0.17
CA LYS A 41 -12.39 25.06 -1.62
C LYS A 41 -11.54 24.01 -2.30
N LYS A 42 -10.32 23.76 -1.76
CA LYS A 42 -9.41 22.72 -2.22
C LYS A 42 -8.53 22.25 -1.08
N VAL A 43 -8.17 20.97 -1.09
CA VAL A 43 -7.09 20.40 -0.27
C VAL A 43 -6.22 19.57 -1.18
N LEU A 44 -5.04 20.11 -1.51
CA LEU A 44 -4.09 19.55 -2.48
C LEU A 44 -3.00 18.80 -1.74
N ILE A 45 -2.91 17.49 -1.96
CA ILE A 45 -1.93 16.60 -1.33
C ILE A 45 -1.00 16.02 -2.37
N ASP A 46 0.29 16.20 -2.17
CA ASP A 46 1.36 15.70 -3.04
C ASP A 46 1.73 14.26 -2.63
N ILE A 47 1.16 13.27 -3.29
CA ILE A 47 1.45 11.85 -3.05
C ILE A 47 2.67 11.44 -3.87
N LYS A 48 3.71 10.93 -3.21
CA LYS A 48 4.93 10.44 -3.84
C LYS A 48 4.92 8.94 -4.01
N GLU A 49 4.58 8.21 -2.95
CA GLU A 49 4.78 6.77 -2.92
C GLU A 49 3.87 6.10 -1.91
N VAL A 50 3.43 4.89 -2.23
CA VAL A 50 2.80 3.96 -1.30
C VAL A 50 3.78 2.83 -1.02
N GLN A 51 4.06 2.61 0.25
CA GLN A 51 4.87 1.48 0.73
C GLN A 51 4.03 0.57 1.60
N ILE A 52 4.34 -0.71 1.56
CA ILE A 52 3.74 -1.72 2.44
C ILE A 52 4.82 -2.49 3.18
N HIS A 53 4.54 -2.85 4.42
CA HIS A 53 5.32 -3.84 5.13
C HIS A 53 4.72 -5.21 4.86
N ASN A 54 5.35 -5.94 3.94
CA ASN A 54 4.90 -7.26 3.52
C ASN A 54 5.56 -8.36 4.35
N VAL A 55 4.76 -9.31 4.81
CA VAL A 55 5.19 -10.55 5.45
C VAL A 55 4.78 -11.69 4.52
N PRO A 56 5.65 -12.08 3.56
CA PRO A 56 5.34 -13.14 2.62
C PRO A 56 5.22 -14.48 3.33
N LYS A 57 4.47 -15.41 2.76
CA LYS A 57 4.30 -16.78 3.29
C LYS A 57 5.64 -17.54 3.32
N ALA A 58 6.51 -17.26 2.37
CA ALA A 58 7.88 -17.79 2.28
C ALA A 58 8.85 -16.63 2.05
N GLY A 59 9.70 -16.33 3.04
CA GLY A 59 10.70 -15.25 2.89
C GLY A 59 10.81 -14.37 4.13
N LYS A 60 11.50 -13.24 3.94
CA LYS A 60 11.67 -12.24 5.00
C LYS A 60 10.67 -11.12 4.82
N SER A 61 10.15 -10.63 5.94
CA SER A 61 9.34 -9.40 5.92
C SER A 61 10.21 -8.18 5.61
N ASP A 62 9.70 -7.30 4.77
CA ASP A 62 10.39 -6.05 4.43
C ASP A 62 9.38 -4.96 4.01
N TRP A 63 9.87 -3.72 3.99
CA TRP A 63 9.17 -2.62 3.36
C TRP A 63 9.40 -2.65 1.86
N ILE A 64 8.32 -2.67 1.09
CA ILE A 64 8.37 -2.63 -0.36
C ILE A 64 7.58 -1.45 -0.89
N SER A 65 8.14 -0.81 -1.91
CA SER A 65 7.49 0.26 -2.66
C SER A 65 6.53 -0.31 -3.69
N LEU A 66 5.32 0.23 -3.74
CA LEU A 66 4.34 -0.15 -4.74
C LEU A 66 4.41 0.78 -5.95
N PRO A 67 4.07 0.30 -7.16
CA PRO A 67 3.96 1.15 -8.35
C PRO A 67 2.84 2.16 -8.14
N THR A 68 3.22 3.36 -7.70
CA THR A 68 2.31 4.43 -7.28
C THR A 68 2.11 5.43 -8.41
N THR A 69 0.87 5.80 -8.70
CA THR A 69 0.56 6.96 -9.51
C THR A 69 0.79 8.20 -8.65
N SER A 70 2.02 8.72 -8.71
CA SER A 70 2.40 9.91 -7.94
C SER A 70 1.80 11.18 -8.56
N GLY A 71 1.53 12.19 -7.73
CA GLY A 71 0.98 13.46 -8.18
C GLY A 71 0.30 14.25 -7.08
N ILE A 72 -0.24 15.41 -7.47
CA ILE A 72 -1.03 16.26 -6.57
C ILE A 72 -2.50 15.89 -6.75
N TYR A 73 -3.14 15.48 -5.66
CA TYR A 73 -4.54 15.11 -5.59
C TYR A 73 -5.35 16.19 -4.87
N ASP A 74 -6.41 16.68 -5.50
CA ASP A 74 -7.40 17.51 -4.81
C ASP A 74 -8.40 16.60 -4.12
N LEU A 75 -8.26 16.47 -2.81
CA LEU A 75 -9.08 15.56 -2.00
C LEU A 75 -10.58 15.87 -2.14
N LEU A 76 -10.95 17.15 -2.25
CA LEU A 76 -12.35 17.54 -2.31
C LEU A 76 -13.05 17.10 -3.61
N THR A 77 -12.29 16.70 -4.62
CA THR A 77 -12.85 16.07 -5.84
C THR A 77 -13.14 14.57 -5.65
N LEU A 78 -12.71 13.99 -4.54
CA LEU A 78 -12.83 12.56 -4.22
C LEU A 78 -13.94 12.28 -3.18
N GLN A 79 -14.90 13.17 -3.06
CA GLN A 79 -16.02 13.07 -2.13
C GLN A 79 -17.23 12.35 -2.74
N ASN A 80 -18.21 12.01 -1.91
CA ASN A 80 -19.50 11.43 -2.34
C ASN A 80 -19.37 10.13 -3.16
N GLY A 81 -18.45 9.27 -2.75
CA GLY A 81 -18.20 7.96 -3.37
C GLY A 81 -17.32 8.01 -4.61
N ILE A 82 -16.72 9.17 -4.91
CA ILE A 82 -15.68 9.29 -5.93
C ILE A 82 -14.37 8.85 -5.30
N ASP A 83 -13.61 8.06 -6.04
CA ASP A 83 -12.26 7.62 -5.63
C ASP A 83 -11.25 7.79 -6.75
N SER A 84 -9.98 7.79 -6.40
CA SER A 84 -8.86 7.76 -7.34
C SER A 84 -7.96 6.57 -7.03
N THR A 85 -7.67 5.74 -8.05
CA THR A 85 -6.73 4.63 -7.91
C THR A 85 -5.30 5.15 -7.92
N ILE A 86 -4.59 5.01 -6.81
CA ILE A 86 -3.19 5.42 -6.66
C ILE A 86 -2.21 4.27 -6.78
N VAL A 87 -2.66 3.02 -6.59
CA VAL A 87 -1.87 1.80 -6.82
C VAL A 87 -2.74 0.74 -7.48
N ASN A 88 -2.18 0.03 -8.46
CA ASN A 88 -2.78 -1.18 -9.02
C ASN A 88 -1.66 -2.12 -9.47
N THR A 89 -1.48 -3.24 -8.76
CA THR A 89 -0.48 -4.26 -9.08
C THR A 89 -0.98 -5.66 -8.78
N THR A 90 -0.47 -6.63 -9.53
CA THR A 90 -0.75 -8.07 -9.36
C THR A 90 0.53 -8.86 -9.03
N GLN A 91 1.61 -8.18 -8.69
CA GLN A 91 2.94 -8.75 -8.51
C GLN A 91 3.36 -8.79 -7.03
N LEU A 92 2.39 -9.01 -6.12
CA LEU A 92 2.69 -9.19 -4.70
C LEU A 92 2.73 -10.67 -4.34
N GLU A 93 3.79 -11.11 -3.69
CA GLU A 93 3.86 -12.46 -3.14
C GLU A 93 2.73 -12.70 -2.13
N GLU A 94 2.17 -13.94 -2.15
CA GLU A 94 1.19 -14.38 -1.16
C GLU A 94 1.72 -14.11 0.25
N GLY A 95 0.93 -13.46 1.08
CA GLY A 95 1.34 -13.12 2.42
C GLY A 95 0.39 -12.15 3.11
N LYS A 96 0.91 -11.50 4.13
CA LYS A 96 0.16 -10.55 4.95
C LYS A 96 0.83 -9.19 4.92
N ILE A 97 0.07 -8.17 4.58
CA ILE A 97 0.50 -6.77 4.78
C ILE A 97 0.11 -6.38 6.20
N THR A 98 1.09 -5.97 6.98
CA THR A 98 0.90 -5.56 8.38
C THR A 98 0.79 -4.05 8.55
N GLU A 99 1.44 -3.30 7.67
CA GLU A 99 1.39 -1.84 7.67
C GLU A 99 1.45 -1.31 6.24
N MET A 100 0.89 -0.14 6.03
CA MET A 100 0.99 0.63 4.79
C MET A 100 1.45 2.04 5.13
N ARG A 101 2.26 2.64 4.26
CA ARG A 101 2.70 4.03 4.38
C ARG A 101 2.33 4.78 3.12
N LEU A 102 1.83 5.99 3.31
CA LEU A 102 1.65 6.97 2.25
C LEU A 102 2.72 8.04 2.44
N LEU A 103 3.67 8.12 1.51
CA LEU A 103 4.70 9.14 1.54
C LEU A 103 4.23 10.36 0.78
N LEU A 104 4.31 11.52 1.43
CA LEU A 104 3.93 12.81 0.86
C LEU A 104 5.17 13.58 0.41
N GLY A 105 4.99 14.40 -0.62
CA GLY A 105 5.96 15.40 -1.03
C GLY A 105 5.75 16.72 -0.30
N ASP A 106 6.39 17.75 -0.84
CA ASP A 106 6.41 19.09 -0.21
C ASP A 106 5.35 20.05 -0.78
N ASN A 107 4.61 19.64 -1.82
CA ASN A 107 3.67 20.50 -2.53
C ASN A 107 2.23 20.32 -2.02
N ASN A 108 2.05 20.44 -0.71
CA ASN A 108 0.74 20.36 -0.07
C ASN A 108 0.17 21.74 0.17
N PHE A 109 -1.09 21.98 -0.21
CA PHE A 109 -1.75 23.29 -0.09
C PHE A 109 -3.22 23.13 0.29
N VAL A 110 -3.76 24.14 0.95
CA VAL A 110 -5.19 24.31 1.15
C VAL A 110 -5.65 25.62 0.56
N VAL A 111 -6.83 25.64 -0.05
CA VAL A 111 -7.52 26.86 -0.46
C VAL A 111 -8.71 27.05 0.46
N ASP A 112 -8.70 28.11 1.23
CA ASP A 112 -9.75 28.41 2.20
C ASP A 112 -11.08 28.85 1.55
N SER A 113 -12.11 29.10 2.35
CA SER A 113 -13.43 29.53 1.89
C SER A 113 -13.40 30.91 1.19
N LEU A 114 -12.41 31.74 1.48
CA LEU A 114 -12.21 33.03 0.83
C LEU A 114 -11.47 32.90 -0.51
N GLY A 115 -10.83 31.76 -0.77
CA GLY A 115 -10.03 31.51 -1.97
C GLY A 115 -8.54 31.83 -1.81
N VAL A 116 -8.09 32.05 -0.57
CA VAL A 116 -6.68 32.25 -0.28
C VAL A 116 -5.98 30.89 -0.22
N THR A 117 -4.82 30.80 -0.86
CA THR A 117 -3.99 29.58 -0.85
C THR A 117 -2.98 29.65 0.27
N HIS A 118 -2.96 28.60 1.10
CA HIS A 118 -2.01 28.45 2.19
C HIS A 118 -1.19 27.17 1.98
N LYS A 119 0.11 27.23 2.27
CA LYS A 119 0.94 26.05 2.25
C LYS A 119 0.63 25.17 3.47
N LEU A 120 0.48 23.86 3.25
CA LEU A 120 0.35 22.87 4.31
C LEU A 120 1.73 22.32 4.68
N THR A 121 2.16 22.55 5.90
CA THR A 121 3.39 21.97 6.43
C THR A 121 3.09 20.62 7.09
N VAL A 122 3.85 19.59 6.75
CA VAL A 122 3.77 18.26 7.37
C VAL A 122 4.72 18.21 8.57
N PRO A 123 4.24 18.22 9.83
CA PRO A 123 5.09 18.45 11.01
C PRO A 123 6.21 17.43 11.24
N SER A 124 6.06 16.20 10.82
CA SER A 124 7.05 15.13 11.05
C SER A 124 7.93 14.82 9.85
N GLY A 125 7.87 15.67 8.82
CA GLY A 125 8.60 15.49 7.58
C GLY A 125 8.01 14.37 6.71
N SER A 126 8.10 14.56 5.41
CA SER A 126 7.61 13.63 4.38
C SER A 126 8.24 12.24 4.45
N GLN A 127 9.33 12.09 5.19
CA GLN A 127 10.12 10.85 5.24
C GLN A 127 9.54 9.74 6.13
N THR A 128 8.67 10.06 7.09
CA THR A 128 8.10 9.04 7.99
C THR A 128 6.82 8.41 7.45
N GLY A 129 6.22 9.01 6.41
CA GLY A 129 4.97 8.57 5.83
C GLY A 129 3.80 8.56 6.83
N ILE A 130 2.61 8.43 6.32
CA ILE A 130 1.40 8.27 7.10
C ILE A 130 1.13 6.77 7.21
N LYS A 131 1.07 6.26 8.44
CA LYS A 131 0.79 4.83 8.66
C LYS A 131 -0.70 4.56 8.54
N VAL A 132 -1.04 3.61 7.70
CA VAL A 132 -2.38 3.02 7.61
C VAL A 132 -2.29 1.61 8.17
N ASN A 133 -2.87 1.38 9.33
CA ASN A 133 -2.79 0.09 10.01
C ASN A 133 -4.00 -0.77 9.66
N GLY A 134 -3.75 -2.02 9.30
CA GLY A 134 -4.79 -3.03 9.09
C GLY A 134 -4.21 -4.32 8.53
N PRO A 135 -4.71 -5.48 8.95
CA PRO A 135 -4.27 -6.76 8.41
C PRO A 135 -4.88 -6.99 7.02
N ILE A 136 -4.09 -6.85 5.98
CA ILE A 136 -4.51 -7.12 4.60
C ILE A 136 -3.89 -8.45 4.15
N GLN A 137 -4.72 -9.39 3.72
CA GLN A 137 -4.26 -10.68 3.24
C GLN A 137 -4.15 -10.70 1.72
N ILE A 138 -2.95 -10.92 1.21
CA ILE A 138 -2.71 -11.15 -0.22
C ILE A 138 -2.85 -12.64 -0.50
N LYS A 139 -3.81 -13.00 -1.35
CA LYS A 139 -4.06 -14.38 -1.78
C LYS A 139 -3.70 -14.53 -3.27
N PRO A 140 -3.23 -15.71 -3.70
CA PRO A 140 -2.92 -15.98 -5.09
C PRO A 140 -4.10 -15.71 -6.03
N ASN A 141 -3.78 -15.17 -7.20
CA ASN A 141 -4.74 -14.93 -8.29
C ASN A 141 -5.95 -14.05 -7.90
N THR A 142 -5.85 -13.30 -6.81
CA THR A 142 -6.89 -12.36 -6.38
C THR A 142 -6.30 -10.97 -6.22
N THR A 143 -7.14 -9.94 -6.41
CA THR A 143 -6.76 -8.54 -6.12
C THR A 143 -7.61 -8.03 -4.96
N VAL A 144 -6.95 -7.68 -3.86
CA VAL A 144 -7.62 -7.03 -2.74
C VAL A 144 -7.74 -5.52 -3.04
N GLN A 145 -8.90 -4.94 -2.75
CA GLN A 145 -9.08 -3.49 -2.78
C GLN A 145 -8.89 -2.91 -1.38
N VAL A 146 -8.22 -1.77 -1.33
CA VAL A 146 -8.03 -0.97 -0.12
C VAL A 146 -8.49 0.43 -0.44
N LEU A 147 -9.50 0.90 0.25
CA LEU A 147 -9.96 2.28 0.15
C LEU A 147 -9.41 3.07 1.34
N ILE A 148 -8.65 4.10 1.04
CA ILE A 148 -8.09 5.04 2.01
C ILE A 148 -8.98 6.27 2.02
N ASP A 149 -9.66 6.51 3.11
CA ASP A 149 -10.40 7.73 3.35
C ASP A 149 -9.50 8.73 4.08
N PHE A 150 -9.21 9.82 3.42
CA PHE A 150 -8.38 10.91 3.92
C PHE A 150 -9.31 12.04 4.39
N ASP A 151 -9.58 12.13 5.68
CA ASP A 151 -10.47 13.12 6.25
C ASP A 151 -9.82 14.53 6.20
N ALA A 152 -10.04 15.24 5.10
CA ALA A 152 -9.43 16.56 4.85
C ALA A 152 -9.80 17.58 5.93
N GLU A 153 -11.05 17.58 6.42
CA GLU A 153 -11.52 18.52 7.45
C GLU A 153 -10.75 18.38 8.76
N LYS A 154 -10.47 17.14 9.18
CA LYS A 154 -9.71 16.87 10.39
C LYS A 154 -8.21 16.93 10.19
N SER A 155 -7.76 16.79 8.95
CA SER A 155 -6.33 16.73 8.63
C SER A 155 -5.69 18.10 8.51
N VAL A 156 -6.46 19.14 8.21
CA VAL A 156 -5.95 20.53 8.12
C VAL A 156 -6.10 21.21 9.48
N VAL A 157 -4.99 21.54 10.11
CA VAL A 157 -4.94 22.19 11.42
C VAL A 157 -4.31 23.57 11.29
N VAL A 158 -4.97 24.59 11.83
CA VAL A 158 -4.44 25.96 11.89
C VAL A 158 -3.93 26.22 13.30
N ASP A 159 -2.68 26.65 13.42
CA ASP A 159 -2.08 26.95 14.70
C ASP A 159 -2.37 28.41 15.16
N GLY A 160 -1.90 28.74 16.38
CA GLY A 160 -2.09 30.08 16.96
C GLY A 160 -1.35 31.21 16.22
N LYS A 161 -0.51 30.90 15.24
CA LYS A 161 0.19 31.85 14.37
C LYS A 161 -0.45 31.98 13.00
N ASN A 162 -1.60 31.33 12.80
CA ASN A 162 -2.28 31.24 11.51
C ASN A 162 -1.48 30.49 10.44
N GLU A 163 -0.61 29.54 10.87
CA GLU A 163 0.09 28.62 10.00
C GLU A 163 -0.73 27.34 9.82
N TYR A 164 -0.76 26.82 8.58
CA TYR A 164 -1.54 25.65 8.22
C TYR A 164 -0.65 24.40 8.23
N HIS A 165 -1.07 23.41 8.98
CA HIS A 165 -0.36 22.12 9.13
C HIS A 165 -1.23 20.99 8.64
N LEU A 166 -0.58 20.00 8.02
CA LEU A 166 -1.22 18.75 7.65
C LEU A 166 -0.94 17.69 8.71
N GLN A 167 -1.94 17.36 9.50
CA GLN A 167 -1.92 16.25 10.46
C GLN A 167 -2.89 15.15 9.96
N PRO A 168 -2.42 14.27 9.09
CA PRO A 168 -3.33 13.40 8.36
C PRO A 168 -4.14 12.47 9.24
N VAL A 169 -5.44 12.53 9.10
CA VAL A 169 -6.41 11.60 9.68
C VAL A 169 -6.88 10.67 8.57
N ILE A 170 -6.42 9.43 8.62
CA ILE A 170 -6.63 8.44 7.57
C ILE A 170 -7.22 7.18 8.17
N LYS A 171 -8.19 6.59 7.51
CA LYS A 171 -8.74 5.29 7.85
C LYS A 171 -8.85 4.41 6.59
N VAL A 172 -8.77 3.12 6.78
CA VAL A 172 -9.14 2.13 5.76
C VAL A 172 -10.65 1.91 5.89
N VAL A 173 -11.34 1.98 4.76
CA VAL A 173 -12.79 1.74 4.66
C VAL A 173 -12.98 0.41 3.95
N ASP A 174 -13.81 -0.45 4.52
CA ASP A 174 -14.21 -1.76 3.97
C ASP A 174 -15.33 -1.61 2.93
#